data_a2b41cf28c2b8076c25ef2805c3028ab
#
_entry.id   a2b41cf28c2b8076c25ef2805c3028ab
#
_cell.length_a   1.000
_cell.length_b   1.000
_cell.length_c   1.000
_cell.angle_alpha   90.00
_cell.angle_beta   90.00
_cell.angle_gamma   90.00
#
_symmetry.space_group_name_H-M   'P 1'
#
loop_
_entity.id
_entity.type
_entity.pdbx_description
1 polymer ?
#
loop_
_entity_poly.entity_id
_entity_poly.type
_entity_poly.pdbx_seq_one_letter_code
_entity_poly.pdbx_strand_id
1 'polypeptide(L)'
;VRKGEEFLKNKEEVAWLTKNIGAQKYEMTLAVQDYSTMWKLFRALGDEVGTTPRNVVIAVEGEVMHWGLRCLTETFSSLPIAHFTTASQNVSIDLLDRRIIHAFGSPNVSSFVSLATKLGVSASTVKDRFERLRADGVISDEGYFFRLPLNLFQAQLVIQLRSRTREIEDGIVSICAKNPNVEGLISGVGNWDFKILIAAESLRELLEVEEALVMALGKRVFKHSMYIREKVIVKRSGV
;
A
#
# COMPACT_ATOMS: atom_id res chain seq x y z
N VAL A 1 4.87 -18.87 -14.07
CA VAL A 1 5.08 -17.48 -13.69
C VAL A 1 4.19 -16.53 -14.49
N ARG A 2 4.33 -16.42 -15.84
CA ARG A 2 3.51 -15.50 -16.66
C ARG A 2 2.00 -15.75 -16.56
N LYS A 3 1.56 -17.01 -16.51
CA LYS A 3 0.14 -17.37 -16.37
C LYS A 3 -0.45 -16.84 -15.05
N GLY A 4 0.26 -17.00 -13.93
CA GLY A 4 -0.20 -16.51 -12.64
C GLY A 4 -0.28 -14.97 -12.57
N GLU A 5 0.70 -14.26 -13.16
CA GLU A 5 0.65 -12.80 -13.26
C GLU A 5 -0.57 -12.34 -14.07
N GLU A 6 -0.84 -12.98 -15.21
CA GLU A 6 -1.97 -12.65 -16.09
C GLU A 6 -3.31 -12.95 -15.42
N PHE A 7 -3.40 -14.09 -14.73
CA PHE A 7 -4.56 -14.43 -13.93
C PHE A 7 -4.86 -13.37 -12.85
N LEU A 8 -3.84 -12.99 -12.07
CA LEU A 8 -4.01 -12.03 -10.98
C LEU A 8 -4.31 -10.61 -11.46
N LYS A 9 -3.82 -10.20 -12.63
CA LYS A 9 -4.16 -8.90 -13.22
C LYS A 9 -5.66 -8.72 -13.47
N ASN A 10 -6.38 -9.81 -13.72
CA ASN A 10 -7.80 -9.78 -14.04
C ASN A 10 -8.70 -9.96 -12.81
N LYS A 11 -8.13 -10.04 -11.59
CA LYS A 11 -8.88 -10.21 -10.34
C LYS A 11 -9.09 -8.88 -9.65
N GLU A 12 -10.34 -8.52 -9.41
CA GLU A 12 -10.72 -7.25 -8.76
C GLU A 12 -10.22 -7.19 -7.32
N GLU A 13 -10.15 -8.34 -6.65
CA GLU A 13 -9.66 -8.47 -5.28
C GLU A 13 -8.17 -8.12 -5.14
N VAL A 14 -7.41 -8.12 -6.23
CA VAL A 14 -5.99 -7.78 -6.21
C VAL A 14 -5.82 -6.27 -6.34
N ALA A 15 -5.59 -5.60 -5.21
CA ALA A 15 -5.34 -4.16 -5.17
C ALA A 15 -3.93 -3.81 -5.64
N TRP A 16 -2.96 -4.61 -5.22
CA TRP A 16 -1.55 -4.39 -5.52
C TRP A 16 -0.84 -5.72 -5.79
N LEU A 17 0.01 -5.75 -6.79
CA LEU A 17 0.87 -6.88 -7.09
C LEU A 17 2.22 -6.39 -7.58
N THR A 18 3.28 -6.80 -6.91
CA THR A 18 4.66 -6.51 -7.30
C THR A 18 5.46 -7.78 -7.49
N LYS A 19 6.43 -7.69 -8.37
CA LYS A 19 7.53 -8.63 -8.48
C LYS A 19 8.77 -8.01 -7.84
N ASN A 20 9.48 -8.78 -7.03
CA ASN A 20 10.57 -8.31 -6.22
C ASN A 20 11.85 -9.14 -6.44
N ILE A 21 12.98 -8.54 -6.11
CA ILE A 21 14.28 -9.21 -5.98
C ILE A 21 14.51 -9.42 -4.48
N GLY A 22 14.85 -10.65 -4.09
CA GLY A 22 15.08 -11.03 -2.70
C GLY A 22 14.33 -12.30 -2.30
N ALA A 23 14.12 -12.48 -1.00
CA ALA A 23 13.51 -13.70 -0.45
C ALA A 23 12.04 -13.87 -0.85
N GLN A 24 11.33 -12.79 -1.01
CA GLN A 24 9.92 -12.76 -1.45
C GLN A 24 9.85 -12.30 -2.91
N LYS A 25 9.61 -13.23 -3.81
CA LYS A 25 9.54 -12.92 -5.26
C LYS A 25 8.32 -12.11 -5.67
N TYR A 26 7.22 -12.29 -4.97
CA TYR A 26 5.96 -11.57 -5.22
C TYR A 26 5.39 -11.06 -3.91
N GLU A 27 4.81 -9.89 -3.97
CA GLU A 27 3.97 -9.35 -2.93
C GLU A 27 2.62 -8.98 -3.54
N MET A 28 1.56 -9.32 -2.82
CA MET A 28 0.19 -9.05 -3.25
C MET A 28 -0.60 -8.52 -2.07
N THR A 29 -1.23 -7.36 -2.27
CA THR A 29 -2.25 -6.85 -1.36
C THR A 29 -3.62 -7.18 -1.92
N LEU A 30 -4.44 -7.82 -1.10
CA LEU A 30 -5.80 -8.18 -1.41
C LEU A 30 -6.78 -7.29 -0.64
N ALA A 31 -7.77 -6.76 -1.34
CA ALA A 31 -8.94 -6.15 -0.74
C ALA A 31 -10.08 -7.16 -0.78
N VAL A 32 -10.31 -7.85 0.32
CA VAL A 32 -11.32 -8.89 0.44
C VAL A 32 -12.18 -8.68 1.67
N GLN A 33 -13.45 -9.04 1.58
CA GLN A 33 -14.40 -8.90 2.68
C GLN A 33 -14.28 -10.04 3.71
N ASP A 34 -13.80 -11.20 3.28
CA ASP A 34 -13.73 -12.39 4.10
C ASP A 34 -12.61 -13.36 3.67
N TYR A 35 -12.27 -14.24 4.59
CA TYR A 35 -11.28 -15.29 4.38
C TYR A 35 -11.67 -16.26 3.24
N SER A 36 -12.96 -16.54 3.05
CA SER A 36 -13.42 -17.46 1.99
C SER A 36 -13.07 -16.95 0.60
N THR A 37 -13.24 -15.64 0.37
CA THR A 37 -12.88 -14.98 -0.89
C THR A 37 -11.38 -15.07 -1.15
N MET A 38 -10.56 -14.79 -0.13
CA MET A 38 -9.11 -14.96 -0.22
C MET A 38 -8.73 -16.41 -0.56
N TRP A 39 -9.33 -17.38 0.13
CA TRP A 39 -9.05 -18.80 -0.08
C TRP A 39 -9.43 -19.28 -1.48
N LYS A 40 -10.59 -18.86 -1.99
CA LYS A 40 -11.03 -19.16 -3.35
C LYS A 40 -10.05 -18.62 -4.39
N LEU A 41 -9.54 -17.41 -4.20
CA LEU A 41 -8.54 -16.81 -5.09
C LEU A 41 -7.24 -17.63 -5.09
N PHE A 42 -6.75 -18.04 -3.92
CA PHE A 42 -5.55 -18.88 -3.81
C PHE A 42 -5.71 -20.24 -4.49
N ARG A 43 -6.86 -20.88 -4.33
CA ARG A 43 -7.15 -22.15 -5.01
C ARG A 43 -7.18 -21.96 -6.53
N ALA A 44 -7.92 -20.97 -7.00
CA ALA A 44 -8.02 -20.67 -8.42
C ALA A 44 -6.65 -20.33 -9.05
N LEU A 45 -5.80 -19.62 -8.31
CA LEU A 45 -4.42 -19.37 -8.72
C LEU A 45 -3.62 -20.67 -8.82
N GLY A 46 -3.77 -21.58 -7.85
CA GLY A 46 -3.13 -22.90 -7.86
C GLY A 46 -3.55 -23.73 -9.07
N ASP A 47 -4.84 -23.74 -9.38
CA ASP A 47 -5.39 -24.44 -10.55
C ASP A 47 -4.85 -23.84 -11.86
N GLU A 48 -4.79 -22.51 -11.98
CA GLU A 48 -4.28 -21.82 -13.17
C GLU A 48 -2.80 -22.09 -13.43
N VAL A 49 -1.97 -22.09 -12.38
CA VAL A 49 -0.53 -22.28 -12.52
C VAL A 49 -0.09 -23.75 -12.43
N GLY A 50 -1.01 -24.66 -12.13
CA GLY A 50 -0.76 -26.11 -12.00
C GLY A 50 -0.02 -26.49 -10.72
N THR A 51 0.10 -25.61 -9.74
CA THR A 51 0.71 -25.87 -8.44
C THR A 51 0.26 -24.84 -7.40
N THR A 52 0.07 -25.28 -6.16
CA THR A 52 -0.24 -24.37 -5.06
C THR A 52 0.96 -23.51 -4.71
N PRO A 53 0.78 -22.19 -4.50
CA PRO A 53 1.84 -21.33 -4.01
C PRO A 53 2.43 -21.85 -2.70
N ARG A 54 3.76 -21.86 -2.60
CA ARG A 54 4.49 -22.27 -1.39
C ARG A 54 5.16 -21.08 -0.75
N ASN A 55 5.47 -21.22 0.54
CA ASN A 55 6.12 -20.16 1.34
C ASN A 55 5.32 -18.84 1.33
N VAL A 56 4.00 -18.95 1.46
CA VAL A 56 3.12 -17.79 1.54
C VAL A 56 3.23 -17.17 2.92
N VAL A 57 3.54 -15.90 2.96
CA VAL A 57 3.57 -15.06 4.17
C VAL A 57 2.33 -14.20 4.15
N ILE A 58 1.50 -14.26 5.18
CA ILE A 58 0.25 -13.52 5.26
C ILE A 58 0.29 -12.57 6.46
N ALA A 59 -0.09 -11.32 6.23
CA ALA A 59 -0.38 -10.37 7.29
C ALA A 59 -1.61 -9.54 6.91
N VAL A 60 -2.34 -9.10 7.90
CA VAL A 60 -3.42 -8.14 7.74
C VAL A 60 -2.83 -6.75 7.93
N GLU A 61 -2.96 -5.90 6.93
CA GLU A 61 -2.50 -4.51 7.00
C GLU A 61 -3.42 -3.70 7.90
N GLY A 62 -2.82 -2.88 8.77
CA GLY A 62 -3.49 -1.99 9.71
C GLY A 62 -3.38 -0.53 9.26
N GLU A 63 -2.63 0.26 10.00
CA GLU A 63 -2.41 1.67 9.66
C GLU A 63 -1.37 1.82 8.55
N VAL A 64 -1.61 2.77 7.67
CA VAL A 64 -0.69 3.16 6.59
C VAL A 64 -0.38 4.64 6.73
N MET A 65 0.88 4.98 6.92
CA MET A 65 1.38 6.35 6.89
C MET A 65 2.23 6.52 5.63
N HIS A 66 2.02 7.62 4.91
CA HIS A 66 2.75 7.90 3.69
C HIS A 66 3.37 9.30 3.75
N TRP A 67 4.67 9.40 3.49
CA TRP A 67 5.41 10.67 3.47
C TRP A 67 5.81 11.11 2.05
N GLY A 68 5.60 10.28 1.06
CA GLY A 68 6.02 10.53 -0.32
C GLY A 68 7.52 10.42 -0.55
N LEU A 69 7.97 10.86 -1.71
CA LEU A 69 9.37 10.77 -2.15
C LEU A 69 10.21 11.94 -1.59
N ARG A 70 10.38 12.00 -0.28
CA ARG A 70 11.11 13.07 0.42
C ARG A 70 12.60 13.09 0.09
N CYS A 71 13.16 11.97 -0.34
CA CYS A 71 14.56 11.89 -0.79
C CYS A 71 14.88 12.77 -2.01
N LEU A 72 13.85 13.27 -2.71
CA LEU A 72 13.99 14.17 -3.86
C LEU A 72 13.92 15.66 -3.48
N THR A 73 13.80 15.99 -2.21
CA THR A 73 13.61 17.36 -1.73
C THR A 73 14.73 17.76 -0.78
N GLU A 74 15.22 19.01 -0.87
CA GLU A 74 16.22 19.54 0.06
C GLU A 74 15.67 19.69 1.48
N THR A 75 14.36 19.96 1.59
CA THR A 75 13.66 20.07 2.86
C THR A 75 12.43 19.19 2.85
N PHE A 76 12.13 18.54 3.97
CA PHE A 76 10.97 17.66 4.08
C PHE A 76 10.25 17.82 5.43
N SER A 77 8.95 17.52 5.41
CA SER A 77 8.14 17.45 6.63
C SER A 77 8.26 16.07 7.28
N SER A 78 8.29 16.05 8.60
CA SER A 78 8.14 14.80 9.37
C SER A 78 6.68 14.36 9.51
N LEU A 79 5.71 15.21 9.16
CA LEU A 79 4.30 14.85 9.15
C LEU A 79 3.99 14.02 7.89
N PRO A 80 3.21 12.95 8.02
CA PRO A 80 2.78 12.18 6.86
C PRO A 80 1.84 13.04 5.99
N ILE A 81 1.95 12.89 4.68
CA ILE A 81 1.02 13.50 3.71
C ILE A 81 -0.30 12.73 3.63
N ALA A 82 -0.28 11.44 3.99
CA ALA A 82 -1.48 10.62 4.08
C ALA A 82 -1.36 9.66 5.26
N HIS A 83 -2.46 9.50 6.00
CA HIS A 83 -2.58 8.55 7.10
C HIS A 83 -3.91 7.82 6.99
N PHE A 84 -3.85 6.51 6.79
CA PHE A 84 -5.02 5.65 6.71
C PHE A 84 -5.02 4.68 7.88
N THR A 85 -6.18 4.45 8.44
CA THR A 85 -6.38 3.40 9.44
C THR A 85 -7.47 2.45 8.94
N THR A 86 -7.22 1.16 9.08
CA THR A 86 -8.23 0.13 8.82
C THR A 86 -9.26 0.01 9.95
N ALA A 87 -9.10 0.77 11.03
CA ALA A 87 -10.13 0.92 12.05
C ALA A 87 -11.34 1.64 11.44
N SER A 88 -12.00 0.98 10.52
CA SER A 88 -13.19 1.47 9.87
C SER A 88 -14.30 1.63 10.90
N GLN A 89 -14.78 2.84 11.06
CA GLN A 89 -16.17 3.04 11.38
C GLN A 89 -16.97 2.25 10.34
N ASN A 90 -18.05 1.59 10.74
CA ASN A 90 -18.97 0.93 9.81
C ASN A 90 -19.61 1.99 8.89
N VAL A 91 -18.88 2.40 7.87
CA VAL A 91 -19.36 3.38 6.89
C VAL A 91 -20.28 2.66 5.91
N SER A 92 -21.52 3.10 5.85
CA SER A 92 -22.46 2.57 4.85
C SER A 92 -22.11 3.14 3.47
N ILE A 93 -21.70 2.27 2.56
CA ILE A 93 -21.32 2.59 1.17
C ILE A 93 -22.38 2.00 0.24
N ASP A 94 -23.15 2.86 -0.44
CA ASP A 94 -24.14 2.44 -1.43
C ASP A 94 -23.54 2.23 -2.84
N LEU A 95 -24.38 1.85 -3.80
CA LEU A 95 -23.95 1.60 -5.16
C LEU A 95 -23.38 2.86 -5.86
N LEU A 96 -23.94 4.04 -5.58
CA LEU A 96 -23.45 5.29 -6.16
C LEU A 96 -22.08 5.65 -5.58
N ASP A 97 -21.88 5.45 -4.29
CA ASP A 97 -20.59 5.67 -3.62
C ASP A 97 -19.50 4.78 -4.25
N ARG A 98 -19.80 3.49 -4.44
CA ARG A 98 -18.87 2.56 -5.12
C ARG A 98 -18.51 3.03 -6.52
N ARG A 99 -19.48 3.51 -7.28
CA ARG A 99 -19.25 4.04 -8.64
C ARG A 99 -18.41 5.31 -8.62
N ILE A 100 -18.60 6.19 -7.63
CA ILE A 100 -17.80 7.39 -7.42
C ILE A 100 -16.35 7.00 -7.08
N ILE A 101 -16.14 6.13 -6.09
CA ILE A 101 -14.81 5.65 -5.67
C ILE A 101 -14.06 5.05 -6.87
N HIS A 102 -14.68 4.12 -7.58
CA HIS A 102 -14.09 3.47 -8.74
C HIS A 102 -13.73 4.47 -9.85
N ALA A 103 -14.57 5.47 -10.07
CA ALA A 103 -14.33 6.45 -11.14
C ALA A 103 -13.20 7.44 -10.79
N PHE A 104 -13.07 7.85 -9.54
CA PHE A 104 -11.94 8.67 -9.08
C PHE A 104 -10.61 7.94 -9.19
N GLY A 105 -10.58 6.63 -9.05
CA GLY A 105 -9.40 5.79 -9.31
C GLY A 105 -9.03 5.67 -10.80
N SER A 106 -9.86 6.21 -11.71
CA SER A 106 -9.64 6.12 -13.16
C SER A 106 -8.95 7.37 -13.69
N PRO A 107 -7.95 7.25 -14.58
CA PRO A 107 -7.23 8.39 -15.14
C PRO A 107 -8.09 9.31 -16.05
N ASN A 108 -9.32 8.92 -16.32
CA ASN A 108 -10.23 9.61 -17.23
C ASN A 108 -11.24 10.54 -16.54
N VAL A 109 -11.12 10.79 -15.26
CA VAL A 109 -12.00 11.69 -14.51
C VAL A 109 -11.23 12.94 -14.14
N SER A 110 -11.56 14.06 -14.77
CA SER A 110 -10.89 15.35 -14.57
C SER A 110 -11.70 16.33 -13.71
N SER A 111 -12.98 16.05 -13.44
CA SER A 111 -13.84 16.94 -12.65
C SER A 111 -15.10 16.25 -12.15
N PHE A 112 -15.73 16.82 -11.10
CA PHE A 112 -17.04 16.37 -10.62
C PHE A 112 -18.12 16.46 -11.70
N VAL A 113 -18.04 17.45 -12.61
CA VAL A 113 -18.99 17.61 -13.70
C VAL A 113 -18.89 16.46 -14.71
N SER A 114 -17.66 16.10 -15.12
CA SER A 114 -17.45 14.98 -16.04
C SER A 114 -17.90 13.65 -15.43
N LEU A 115 -17.68 13.48 -14.14
CA LEU A 115 -18.12 12.29 -13.42
C LEU A 115 -19.63 12.25 -13.29
N ALA A 116 -20.29 13.36 -12.95
CA ALA A 116 -21.73 13.48 -12.85
C ALA A 116 -22.43 13.08 -14.16
N THR A 117 -21.95 13.60 -15.28
CA THR A 117 -22.44 13.23 -16.61
C THR A 117 -22.32 11.73 -16.86
N LYS A 118 -21.17 11.13 -16.53
CA LYS A 118 -20.92 9.70 -16.72
C LYS A 118 -21.80 8.81 -15.81
N LEU A 119 -22.13 9.31 -14.61
CA LEU A 119 -22.93 8.58 -13.63
C LEU A 119 -24.44 8.83 -13.77
N GLY A 120 -24.86 9.82 -14.55
CA GLY A 120 -26.26 10.21 -14.74
C GLY A 120 -26.87 10.89 -13.50
N VAL A 121 -26.09 11.65 -12.74
CA VAL A 121 -26.49 12.39 -11.55
C VAL A 121 -26.06 13.86 -11.63
N SER A 122 -26.46 14.70 -10.67
CA SER A 122 -26.01 16.09 -10.63
C SER A 122 -24.57 16.21 -10.12
N ALA A 123 -23.86 17.26 -10.53
CA ALA A 123 -22.50 17.55 -10.06
C ALA A 123 -22.46 17.83 -8.55
N SER A 124 -23.52 18.45 -7.99
CA SER A 124 -23.67 18.64 -6.55
C SER A 124 -23.77 17.30 -5.83
N THR A 125 -24.59 16.36 -6.34
CA THR A 125 -24.73 15.03 -5.75
C THR A 125 -23.37 14.31 -5.69
N VAL A 126 -22.56 14.37 -6.75
CA VAL A 126 -21.23 13.76 -6.76
C VAL A 126 -20.32 14.43 -5.73
N LYS A 127 -20.31 15.76 -5.67
CA LYS A 127 -19.51 16.53 -4.72
C LYS A 127 -19.90 16.20 -3.27
N ASP A 128 -21.19 16.23 -2.94
CA ASP A 128 -21.66 15.97 -1.57
C ASP A 128 -21.32 14.55 -1.12
N ARG A 129 -21.45 13.57 -2.02
CA ARG A 129 -21.05 12.18 -1.75
C ARG A 129 -19.55 12.04 -1.56
N PHE A 130 -18.76 12.71 -2.40
CA PHE A 130 -17.31 12.72 -2.29
C PHE A 130 -16.86 13.32 -0.95
N GLU A 131 -17.40 14.49 -0.57
CA GLU A 131 -17.06 15.15 0.70
C GLU A 131 -17.47 14.30 1.91
N ARG A 132 -18.60 13.61 1.84
CA ARG A 132 -19.00 12.65 2.87
C ARG A 132 -18.03 11.49 2.97
N LEU A 133 -17.71 10.83 1.85
CA LEU A 133 -16.78 9.70 1.80
C LEU A 133 -15.38 10.10 2.29
N ARG A 134 -15.00 11.34 2.05
CA ARG A 134 -13.77 11.93 2.56
C ARG A 134 -13.82 12.14 4.07
N ALA A 135 -14.88 12.75 4.57
CA ALA A 135 -15.08 12.96 6.01
C ALA A 135 -15.14 11.63 6.79
N ASP A 136 -15.70 10.60 6.17
CA ASP A 136 -15.77 9.24 6.70
C ASP A 136 -14.45 8.46 6.55
N GLY A 137 -13.39 9.06 5.98
CA GLY A 137 -12.09 8.44 5.79
C GLY A 137 -12.04 7.33 4.72
N VAL A 138 -13.09 7.20 3.89
CA VAL A 138 -13.17 6.23 2.77
C VAL A 138 -12.33 6.70 1.59
N ILE A 139 -12.28 8.00 1.35
CA ILE A 139 -11.46 8.65 0.33
C ILE A 139 -10.43 9.53 1.04
N SER A 140 -9.18 9.38 0.69
CA SER A 140 -8.12 10.29 1.11
C SER A 140 -7.91 11.38 0.06
N ASP A 141 -7.68 12.61 0.53
CA ASP A 141 -7.37 13.75 -0.34
C ASP A 141 -6.03 13.69 -1.03
N GLU A 142 -5.13 12.90 -0.51
CA GLU A 142 -3.72 13.04 -0.74
C GLU A 142 -3.12 11.82 -1.42
N GLY A 143 -3.40 11.70 -2.70
CA GLY A 143 -2.81 10.65 -3.51
C GLY A 143 -2.39 11.12 -4.89
N TYR A 144 -1.47 12.08 -4.98
CA TYR A 144 -0.77 12.31 -6.24
C TYR A 144 0.28 11.22 -6.41
N PHE A 145 -0.06 10.20 -7.16
CA PHE A 145 0.92 9.24 -7.64
C PHE A 145 1.58 9.80 -8.90
N PHE A 146 2.72 10.42 -8.73
CA PHE A 146 3.54 10.79 -9.88
C PHE A 146 4.11 9.52 -10.50
N ARG A 147 3.85 9.31 -11.78
CA ARG A 147 4.65 8.45 -12.63
C ARG A 147 5.88 9.26 -13.05
N LEU A 148 6.76 9.52 -12.12
CA LEU A 148 8.04 10.10 -12.46
C LEU A 148 8.88 8.99 -13.11
N PRO A 149 9.50 9.26 -14.26
CA PRO A 149 10.52 8.38 -14.84
C PRO A 149 11.82 8.52 -14.03
N LEU A 150 11.71 8.27 -12.73
CA LEU A 150 12.85 8.34 -11.82
C LEU A 150 13.51 6.97 -11.77
N ASN A 151 14.80 6.95 -11.97
CA ASN A 151 15.64 5.79 -11.74
C ASN A 151 15.85 5.58 -10.23
N LEU A 152 14.74 5.56 -9.46
CA LEU A 152 14.78 5.29 -8.04
C LEU A 152 14.69 3.78 -7.80
N PHE A 153 15.55 3.31 -6.92
CA PHE A 153 15.39 2.02 -6.30
C PHE A 153 14.34 2.11 -5.22
N GLN A 154 13.32 1.26 -5.29
CA GLN A 154 12.30 1.16 -4.26
C GLN A 154 12.39 -0.20 -3.60
N ALA A 155 12.36 -0.21 -2.27
CA ALA A 155 12.43 -1.43 -1.49
C ALA A 155 11.39 -1.40 -0.35
N GLN A 156 11.21 -2.56 0.22
CA GLN A 156 10.41 -2.75 1.41
C GLN A 156 11.24 -3.48 2.45
N LEU A 157 11.40 -2.84 3.60
CA LEU A 157 11.99 -3.43 4.79
C LEU A 157 10.87 -3.94 5.68
N VAL A 158 10.74 -5.25 5.73
CA VAL A 158 9.76 -5.95 6.55
C VAL A 158 10.36 -6.30 7.89
N ILE A 159 9.65 -5.97 8.96
CA ILE A 159 10.13 -6.08 10.34
C ILE A 159 9.16 -6.92 11.15
N GLN A 160 9.72 -7.82 11.93
CA GLN A 160 9.06 -8.54 13.02
C GLN A 160 9.68 -8.10 14.34
N LEU A 161 8.85 -7.69 15.28
CA LEU A 161 9.28 -7.19 16.59
C LEU A 161 9.39 -8.31 17.61
N ARG A 162 10.20 -8.12 18.65
CA ARG A 162 10.24 -9.00 19.85
C ARG A 162 9.03 -8.82 20.74
N SER A 163 8.55 -7.58 20.82
CA SER A 163 7.35 -7.20 21.55
C SER A 163 6.74 -5.97 20.88
N ARG A 164 5.43 -5.82 20.97
CA ARG A 164 4.69 -4.71 20.39
C ARG A 164 3.98 -3.95 21.50
N THR A 165 4.40 -2.71 21.73
CA THR A 165 3.78 -1.75 22.64
C THR A 165 3.61 -0.45 21.92
N ARG A 166 2.67 0.38 22.35
CA ARG A 166 2.45 1.70 21.75
C ARG A 166 3.72 2.57 21.73
N GLU A 167 4.50 2.53 22.80
CA GLU A 167 5.77 3.25 22.89
C GLU A 167 6.78 2.81 21.81
N ILE A 168 6.84 1.50 21.54
CA ILE A 168 7.69 0.95 20.48
C ILE A 168 7.18 1.39 19.11
N GLU A 169 5.86 1.34 18.89
CA GLU A 169 5.22 1.79 17.64
C GLU A 169 5.48 3.27 17.38
N ASP A 170 5.24 4.13 18.37
CA ASP A 170 5.50 5.57 18.28
C ASP A 170 6.98 5.85 18.00
N GLY A 171 7.88 5.08 18.62
CA GLY A 171 9.32 5.13 18.35
C GLY A 171 9.67 4.79 16.91
N ILE A 172 9.04 3.77 16.32
CA ILE A 172 9.23 3.36 14.91
C ILE A 172 8.72 4.45 13.98
N VAL A 173 7.52 4.98 14.23
CA VAL A 173 6.95 6.11 13.48
C VAL A 173 7.92 7.30 13.51
N SER A 174 8.46 7.65 14.68
CA SER A 174 9.42 8.76 14.82
C SER A 174 10.71 8.55 14.03
N ILE A 175 11.24 7.33 13.99
CA ILE A 175 12.43 6.99 13.21
C ILE A 175 12.12 7.13 11.71
N CYS A 176 11.02 6.58 11.25
CA CYS A 176 10.59 6.65 9.85
C CYS A 176 10.31 8.10 9.40
N ALA A 177 9.65 8.89 10.26
CA ALA A 177 9.31 10.27 9.97
C ALA A 177 10.55 11.17 9.79
N LYS A 178 11.67 10.84 10.42
CA LYS A 178 12.93 11.59 10.34
C LYS A 178 13.85 11.18 9.18
N ASN A 179 13.58 10.04 8.54
CA ASN A 179 14.41 9.56 7.45
C ASN A 179 13.81 9.98 6.09
N PRO A 180 14.51 10.79 5.27
CA PRO A 180 13.99 11.27 4.00
C PRO A 180 13.76 10.17 2.96
N ASN A 181 14.48 9.05 3.07
CA ASN A 181 14.34 7.91 2.16
C ASN A 181 13.12 7.02 2.47
N VAL A 182 12.45 7.24 3.62
CA VAL A 182 11.22 6.51 3.95
C VAL A 182 10.03 7.17 3.26
N GLU A 183 9.43 6.44 2.33
CA GLU A 183 8.20 6.84 1.63
C GLU A 183 6.96 6.59 2.48
N GLY A 184 6.95 5.49 3.22
CA GLY A 184 5.78 5.05 3.97
C GLY A 184 6.08 4.00 5.02
N LEU A 185 5.12 3.82 5.91
CA LEU A 185 5.10 2.82 6.96
C LEU A 185 3.73 2.16 6.99
N ILE A 186 3.71 0.85 6.95
CA ILE A 186 2.49 0.04 7.05
C ILE A 186 2.62 -0.82 8.29
N SER A 187 1.67 -0.69 9.21
CA SER A 187 1.53 -1.61 10.33
C SER A 187 0.77 -2.86 9.91
N GLY A 188 1.04 -3.99 10.52
CA GLY A 188 0.35 -5.24 10.21
C GLY A 188 0.22 -6.16 11.42
N VAL A 189 -0.56 -7.21 11.23
CA VAL A 189 -0.70 -8.32 12.18
C VAL A 189 -0.56 -9.63 11.42
N GLY A 190 0.33 -10.49 11.87
CA GLY A 190 0.60 -11.80 11.25
C GLY A 190 2.09 -12.11 11.18
N ASN A 191 2.60 -12.37 9.99
CA ASN A 191 3.99 -12.75 9.82
C ASN A 191 4.98 -11.56 9.86
N TRP A 192 4.50 -10.35 9.97
CA TRP A 192 5.28 -9.14 10.19
C TRP A 192 4.47 -8.09 10.95
N ASP A 193 5.16 -7.18 11.64
CA ASP A 193 4.55 -6.10 12.40
C ASP A 193 4.57 -4.77 11.65
N PHE A 194 5.66 -4.52 10.92
CA PHE A 194 5.81 -3.30 10.11
C PHE A 194 6.47 -3.59 8.77
N LYS A 195 6.06 -2.80 7.79
CA LYS A 195 6.64 -2.71 6.47
C LYS A 195 7.02 -1.27 6.20
N ILE A 196 8.31 -0.99 6.06
CA ILE A 196 8.84 0.34 5.77
C ILE A 196 9.10 0.40 4.26
N LEU A 197 8.48 1.35 3.58
CA LEU A 197 8.68 1.62 2.17
C LEU A 197 9.84 2.61 2.03
N ILE A 198 10.84 2.24 1.24
CA ILE A 198 12.09 2.99 1.09
C ILE A 198 12.30 3.32 -0.38
N ALA A 199 12.75 4.57 -0.66
CA ALA A 199 13.24 4.99 -1.97
C ALA A 199 14.64 5.57 -1.86
N ALA A 200 15.49 5.25 -2.85
CA ALA A 200 16.86 5.73 -2.91
C ALA A 200 17.30 5.90 -4.38
N GLU A 201 18.28 6.77 -4.63
CA GLU A 201 18.80 7.02 -5.98
C GLU A 201 19.77 5.93 -6.44
N SER A 202 20.34 5.16 -5.52
CA SER A 202 21.24 4.06 -5.82
C SER A 202 20.99 2.85 -4.93
N LEU A 203 21.42 1.68 -5.40
CA LEU A 203 21.39 0.45 -4.59
C LEU A 203 22.26 0.58 -3.34
N ARG A 204 23.37 1.28 -3.43
CA ARG A 204 24.27 1.53 -2.29
C ARG A 204 23.55 2.34 -1.21
N GLU A 205 22.95 3.45 -1.59
CA GLU A 205 22.15 4.27 -0.67
C GLU A 205 21.03 3.48 -0.03
N LEU A 206 20.33 2.63 -0.81
CA LEU A 206 19.27 1.79 -0.30
C LEU A 206 19.74 0.85 0.83
N LEU A 207 20.94 0.24 0.67
CA LEU A 207 21.54 -0.62 1.68
C LEU A 207 21.99 0.17 2.91
N GLU A 208 22.55 1.37 2.71
CA GLU A 208 22.92 2.28 3.81
C GLU A 208 21.67 2.70 4.63
N VAL A 209 20.56 2.97 3.95
CA VAL A 209 19.26 3.28 4.61
C VAL A 209 18.72 2.08 5.39
N GLU A 210 18.78 0.87 4.81
CA GLU A 210 18.41 -0.37 5.53
C GLU A 210 19.20 -0.51 6.82
N GLU A 211 20.52 -0.42 6.72
CA GLU A 211 21.42 -0.57 7.86
C GLU A 211 21.12 0.49 8.94
N ALA A 212 20.96 1.75 8.54
CA ALA A 212 20.65 2.85 9.45
C ALA A 212 19.31 2.65 10.18
N LEU A 213 18.28 2.20 9.47
CA LEU A 213 16.98 1.90 10.06
C LEU A 213 17.05 0.72 11.03
N VAL A 214 17.71 -0.37 10.64
CA VAL A 214 17.86 -1.56 11.49
C VAL A 214 18.66 -1.23 12.76
N MET A 215 19.73 -0.43 12.64
CA MET A 215 20.49 0.04 13.79
C MET A 215 19.67 0.93 14.72
N ALA A 216 18.88 1.87 14.18
CA ALA A 216 18.03 2.76 14.98
C ALA A 216 16.92 2.01 15.71
N LEU A 217 16.38 0.97 15.10
CA LEU A 217 15.39 0.07 15.71
C LEU A 217 15.99 -0.85 16.78
N GLY A 218 17.25 -1.23 16.58
CA GLY A 218 18.08 -1.95 17.56
C GLY A 218 17.47 -3.26 18.04
N LYS A 219 17.55 -3.50 19.35
CA LYS A 219 17.07 -4.75 20.00
C LYS A 219 15.58 -5.00 19.91
N ARG A 220 14.78 -4.02 19.48
CA ARG A 220 13.33 -4.18 19.27
C ARG A 220 13.01 -5.17 18.15
N VAL A 221 13.90 -5.25 17.14
CA VAL A 221 13.73 -6.15 16.00
C VAL A 221 14.07 -7.58 16.37
N PHE A 222 13.14 -8.49 16.11
CA PHE A 222 13.37 -9.94 16.17
C PHE A 222 13.96 -10.44 14.85
N LYS A 223 13.34 -10.05 13.74
CA LYS A 223 13.72 -10.45 12.39
C LYS A 223 13.41 -9.32 11.43
N HIS A 224 14.25 -9.15 10.43
CA HIS A 224 13.96 -8.26 9.29
C HIS A 224 14.33 -8.94 7.98
N SER A 225 13.76 -8.44 6.91
CA SER A 225 14.15 -8.80 5.54
C SER A 225 13.83 -7.64 4.62
N MET A 226 14.71 -7.36 3.68
CA MET A 226 14.48 -6.36 2.64
C MET A 226 14.29 -7.05 1.29
N TYR A 227 13.38 -6.52 0.49
CA TYR A 227 13.25 -6.88 -0.91
C TYR A 227 13.05 -5.65 -1.78
N ILE A 228 13.73 -5.67 -2.91
CA ILE A 228 13.76 -4.56 -3.87
C ILE A 228 12.64 -4.78 -4.87
N ARG A 229 11.86 -3.77 -5.13
CA ARG A 229 10.79 -3.80 -6.13
C ARG A 229 11.39 -3.82 -7.52
N GLU A 230 11.18 -4.92 -8.25
CA GLU A 230 11.58 -5.05 -9.65
C GLU A 230 10.53 -4.43 -10.56
N LYS A 231 9.24 -4.70 -10.29
CA LYS A 231 8.14 -4.30 -11.16
C LYS A 231 6.82 -4.24 -10.42
N VAL A 232 6.04 -3.20 -10.68
CA VAL A 232 4.61 -3.15 -10.33
C VAL A 232 3.82 -3.83 -11.46
N ILE A 233 3.06 -4.87 -11.14
CA ILE A 233 2.26 -5.63 -12.09
C ILE A 233 0.81 -5.16 -12.06
N VAL A 234 0.27 -4.97 -10.86
CA VAL A 234 -1.08 -4.43 -10.61
C VAL A 234 -0.99 -3.28 -9.64
N LYS A 235 -1.70 -2.22 -9.94
CA LYS A 235 -1.96 -1.10 -9.05
C LYS A 235 -3.37 -0.61 -9.33
N ARG A 236 -4.27 -0.82 -8.39
CA ARG A 236 -5.64 -0.29 -8.44
C ARG A 236 -5.80 0.75 -7.35
N SER A 237 -6.38 1.87 -7.73
CA SER A 237 -6.79 2.92 -6.80
C SER A 237 -8.25 2.67 -6.43
N GLY A 238 -8.60 2.76 -5.15
CA GLY A 238 -9.99 2.69 -4.69
C GLY A 238 -10.54 1.27 -4.47
N VAL A 239 -9.67 0.33 -4.12
CA VAL A 239 -10.10 -0.99 -3.63
C VAL A 239 -10.01 -1.03 -2.12
#